data_e20c62c80bdfef5a0beef8e4ed4c753c
#
_entry.id   e20c62c80bdfef5a0beef8e4ed4c753c
#
_cell.length_a   1.000
_cell.length_b   1.000
_cell.length_c   1.000
_cell.angle_alpha   90.00
_cell.angle_beta   90.00
_cell.angle_gamma   90.00
#
_symmetry.space_group_name_H-M   'P 1'
#
loop_
_entity.id
_entity.type
_entity.pdbx_description
1 polymer ?
#
loop_
_entity_poly.entity_id
_entity_poly.type
_entity_poly.pdbx_seq_one_letter_code
_entity_poly.pdbx_strand_id
1 'polypeptide(L)'
;MIVEAALEEFAVNGYEGASMGHIGRAAGVTRTVLYDHFSSKRALFAALLADTHASLLSHLEAAIAADVPMEDRMRSALDSFFAFAETQPLAWKLLFPDHAPVDTEVADDHHRMRLESNRLLAEMLAPDARRAGIDPASAVGQAMFALQQSALHGAVRWWHAHTDVGREQLVVAAMDLLWTGISGLERGESWAQAASPR
;
A
#
# COMPACT_ATOMS: atom_id res chain seq x y z
N MET A 1 -9.60 20.74 3.52
CA MET A 1 -11.04 21.04 3.25
C MET A 1 -11.56 20.29 2.02
N ILE A 2 -11.27 20.68 0.74
CA ILE A 2 -11.80 19.92 -0.44
C ILE A 2 -11.28 18.49 -0.47
N VAL A 3 -10.00 18.29 -0.27
CA VAL A 3 -9.32 16.98 -0.27
C VAL A 3 -9.86 16.07 0.82
N GLU A 4 -10.06 16.56 2.02
CA GLU A 4 -10.62 15.79 3.15
C GLU A 4 -12.07 15.36 2.90
N ALA A 5 -12.91 16.31 2.43
CA ALA A 5 -14.29 16.01 2.08
C ALA A 5 -14.38 15.02 0.90
N ALA A 6 -13.48 15.11 -0.05
CA ALA A 6 -13.39 14.17 -1.16
C ALA A 6 -12.92 12.78 -0.71
N LEU A 7 -11.92 12.72 0.19
CA LEU A 7 -11.43 11.47 0.76
C LEU A 7 -12.54 10.73 1.49
N GLU A 8 -13.28 11.43 2.35
CA GLU A 8 -14.40 10.85 3.08
C GLU A 8 -15.49 10.35 2.12
N GLU A 9 -15.91 11.18 1.17
CA GLU A 9 -16.98 10.84 0.21
C GLU A 9 -16.61 9.61 -0.63
N PHE A 10 -15.38 9.56 -1.18
CA PHE A 10 -14.94 8.43 -2.00
C PHE A 10 -14.67 7.17 -1.17
N ALA A 11 -14.10 7.29 0.02
CA ALA A 11 -13.82 6.13 0.87
C ALA A 11 -15.09 5.46 1.43
N VAL A 12 -16.18 6.25 1.63
CA VAL A 12 -17.43 5.74 2.18
C VAL A 12 -18.36 5.26 1.07
N ASN A 13 -18.51 6.03 -0.01
CA ASN A 13 -19.51 5.78 -1.05
C ASN A 13 -18.95 5.11 -2.31
N GLY A 14 -17.63 4.88 -2.36
CA GLY A 14 -16.93 4.43 -3.56
C GLY A 14 -16.92 5.51 -4.65
N TYR A 15 -16.23 5.25 -5.76
CA TYR A 15 -16.20 6.20 -6.87
C TYR A 15 -17.60 6.40 -7.48
N GLU A 16 -18.34 5.33 -7.73
CA GLU A 16 -19.65 5.38 -8.40
C GLU A 16 -20.66 6.16 -7.57
N GLY A 17 -20.74 5.90 -6.26
CA GLY A 17 -21.70 6.51 -5.33
C GLY A 17 -21.36 7.94 -4.94
N ALA A 18 -20.11 8.36 -5.10
CA ALA A 18 -19.65 9.69 -4.69
C ALA A 18 -20.22 10.81 -5.57
N SER A 19 -20.50 11.96 -4.93
CA SER A 19 -21.11 13.13 -5.55
C SER A 19 -20.27 14.39 -5.37
N MET A 20 -19.94 15.08 -6.48
CA MET A 20 -19.29 16.40 -6.47
C MET A 20 -20.12 17.44 -5.69
N GLY A 21 -21.45 17.30 -5.67
CA GLY A 21 -22.32 18.19 -4.90
C GLY A 21 -22.23 17.94 -3.40
N HIS A 22 -22.04 16.69 -2.95
CA HIS A 22 -21.81 16.35 -1.54
C HIS A 22 -20.43 16.85 -1.09
N ILE A 23 -19.39 16.60 -1.90
CA ILE A 23 -18.02 17.07 -1.63
C ILE A 23 -18.00 18.60 -1.47
N GLY A 24 -18.61 19.34 -2.40
CA GLY A 24 -18.64 20.80 -2.33
C GLY A 24 -19.34 21.30 -1.05
N ARG A 25 -20.48 20.72 -0.67
CA ARG A 25 -21.19 21.07 0.57
C ARG A 25 -20.37 20.77 1.81
N ALA A 26 -19.77 19.57 1.88
CA ALA A 26 -18.93 19.16 3.01
C ALA A 26 -17.67 20.03 3.14
N ALA A 27 -17.08 20.44 2.02
CA ALA A 27 -15.93 21.34 1.97
C ALA A 27 -16.28 22.82 2.20
N GLY A 28 -17.57 23.19 2.27
CA GLY A 28 -18.01 24.58 2.40
C GLY A 28 -17.75 25.44 1.16
N VAL A 29 -17.69 24.83 -0.04
CA VAL A 29 -17.45 25.52 -1.31
C VAL A 29 -18.62 25.32 -2.27
N THR A 30 -18.79 26.27 -3.20
CA THR A 30 -19.80 26.12 -4.25
C THR A 30 -19.34 25.09 -5.28
N ARG A 31 -20.32 24.54 -6.02
CA ARG A 31 -20.04 23.63 -7.12
C ARG A 31 -19.13 24.26 -8.18
N THR A 32 -19.31 25.56 -8.44
CA THR A 32 -18.45 26.32 -9.37
C THR A 32 -17.01 26.31 -8.92
N VAL A 33 -16.73 26.66 -7.66
CA VAL A 33 -15.38 26.64 -7.10
C VAL A 33 -14.75 25.25 -7.19
N LEU A 34 -15.52 24.20 -6.92
CA LEU A 34 -15.01 22.84 -7.01
C LEU A 34 -14.63 22.47 -8.46
N TYR A 35 -15.45 22.86 -9.45
CA TYR A 35 -15.15 22.61 -10.87
C TYR A 35 -14.08 23.53 -11.45
N ASP A 36 -13.80 24.69 -10.83
CA ASP A 36 -12.65 25.53 -11.18
C ASP A 36 -11.32 24.86 -10.79
N HIS A 37 -11.32 24.06 -9.71
CA HIS A 37 -10.14 23.31 -9.28
C HIS A 37 -10.00 21.94 -9.95
N PHE A 38 -11.11 21.25 -10.19
CA PHE A 38 -11.11 19.89 -10.74
C PHE A 38 -12.13 19.78 -11.87
N SER A 39 -11.67 19.57 -13.08
CA SER A 39 -12.48 19.53 -14.29
C SER A 39 -13.57 18.45 -14.30
N SER A 40 -13.42 17.41 -13.46
CA SER A 40 -14.38 16.29 -13.35
C SER A 40 -14.24 15.55 -12.02
N LYS A 41 -15.23 14.70 -11.69
CA LYS A 41 -15.16 13.77 -10.55
C LYS A 41 -13.93 12.85 -10.65
N ARG A 42 -13.63 12.37 -11.87
CA ARG A 42 -12.46 11.55 -12.13
C ARG A 42 -11.16 12.30 -11.90
N ALA A 43 -11.06 13.57 -12.34
CA ALA A 43 -9.85 14.38 -12.11
C ALA A 43 -9.58 14.59 -10.61
N LEU A 44 -10.62 14.86 -9.81
CA LEU A 44 -10.53 14.97 -8.37
C LEU A 44 -10.11 13.62 -7.74
N PHE A 45 -10.73 12.52 -8.17
CA PHE A 45 -10.42 11.19 -7.66
C PHE A 45 -8.96 10.79 -7.98
N ALA A 46 -8.51 10.99 -9.21
CA ALA A 46 -7.14 10.67 -9.62
C ALA A 46 -6.09 11.50 -8.86
N ALA A 47 -6.35 12.81 -8.64
CA ALA A 47 -5.48 13.66 -7.85
C ALA A 47 -5.40 13.20 -6.39
N LEU A 48 -6.54 12.87 -5.78
CA LEU A 48 -6.62 12.37 -4.42
C LEU A 48 -5.92 11.00 -4.27
N LEU A 49 -6.12 10.11 -5.24
CA LEU A 49 -5.46 8.80 -5.28
C LEU A 49 -3.94 8.95 -5.34
N ALA A 50 -3.43 9.85 -6.19
CA ALA A 50 -2.01 10.13 -6.32
C ALA A 50 -1.40 10.72 -5.03
N ASP A 51 -2.09 11.69 -4.41
CA ASP A 51 -1.66 12.33 -3.16
C ASP A 51 -1.62 11.32 -2.00
N THR A 52 -2.68 10.54 -1.85
CA THR A 52 -2.77 9.49 -0.82
C THR A 52 -1.66 8.43 -1.00
N HIS A 53 -1.38 8.07 -2.24
CA HIS A 53 -0.31 7.14 -2.57
C HIS A 53 1.08 7.71 -2.24
N ALA A 54 1.33 8.97 -2.60
CA ALA A 54 2.59 9.65 -2.25
C ALA A 54 2.78 9.72 -0.73
N SER A 55 1.69 9.94 0.03
CA SER A 55 1.71 9.91 1.50
C SER A 55 2.13 8.53 2.03
N LEU A 56 1.56 7.44 1.52
CA LEU A 56 1.97 6.08 1.92
C LEU A 56 3.45 5.82 1.62
N LEU A 57 3.91 6.14 0.40
CA LEU A 57 5.31 5.96 0.03
C LEU A 57 6.26 6.76 0.92
N SER A 58 5.92 8.01 1.24
CA SER A 58 6.70 8.86 2.13
C SER A 58 6.84 8.26 3.54
N HIS A 59 5.79 7.61 4.07
CA HIS A 59 5.87 6.90 5.35
C HIS A 59 6.84 5.72 5.31
N LEU A 60 6.90 5.00 4.20
CA LEU A 60 7.78 3.83 4.03
C LEU A 60 9.23 4.24 3.73
N GLU A 61 9.43 5.30 2.95
CA GLU A 61 10.75 5.75 2.49
C GLU A 61 11.70 6.04 3.66
N ALA A 62 11.23 6.75 4.69
CA ALA A 62 12.03 7.06 5.86
C ALA A 62 12.51 5.81 6.61
N ALA A 63 11.67 4.78 6.70
CA ALA A 63 12.01 3.51 7.35
C ALA A 63 12.99 2.67 6.49
N ILE A 64 12.78 2.65 5.17
CA ILE A 64 13.60 1.85 4.24
C ILE A 64 14.99 2.49 4.02
N ALA A 65 15.08 3.83 3.99
CA ALA A 65 16.34 4.55 3.77
C ALA A 65 17.25 4.59 5.00
N ALA A 66 16.78 4.14 6.18
CA ALA A 66 17.57 4.16 7.40
C ALA A 66 18.85 3.29 7.29
N ASP A 67 19.98 3.83 7.74
CA ASP A 67 21.26 3.12 7.81
C ASP A 67 21.34 2.26 9.10
N VAL A 68 20.54 1.22 9.12
CA VAL A 68 20.42 0.24 10.21
C VAL A 68 20.46 -1.17 9.64
N PRO A 69 20.65 -2.22 10.46
CA PRO A 69 20.54 -3.60 10.00
C PRO A 69 19.25 -3.87 9.20
N MET A 70 19.32 -4.78 8.24
CA MET A 70 18.17 -5.11 7.37
C MET A 70 16.94 -5.55 8.16
N GLU A 71 17.14 -6.30 9.26
CA GLU A 71 16.06 -6.72 10.16
C GLU A 71 15.33 -5.53 10.77
N ASP A 72 16.06 -4.56 11.34
CA ASP A 72 15.50 -3.36 11.95
C ASP A 72 14.78 -2.48 10.91
N ARG A 73 15.35 -2.39 9.71
CA ARG A 73 14.76 -1.68 8.58
C ARG A 73 13.44 -2.28 8.14
N MET A 74 13.42 -3.62 7.99
CA MET A 74 12.20 -4.35 7.65
C MET A 74 11.11 -4.20 8.73
N ARG A 75 11.48 -4.34 10.00
CA ARG A 75 10.57 -4.12 11.12
C ARG A 75 9.98 -2.70 11.09
N SER A 76 10.82 -1.68 10.90
CA SER A 76 10.39 -0.28 10.83
C SER A 76 9.48 -0.02 9.64
N ALA A 77 9.76 -0.62 8.48
CA ALA A 77 8.92 -0.50 7.29
C ALA A 77 7.54 -1.16 7.51
N LEU A 78 7.50 -2.34 8.15
CA LEU A 78 6.26 -3.02 8.50
C LEU A 78 5.44 -2.20 9.52
N ASP A 79 6.10 -1.66 10.56
CA ASP A 79 5.42 -0.79 11.53
C ASP A 79 4.85 0.45 10.86
N SER A 80 5.61 1.12 9.98
CA SER A 80 5.15 2.28 9.21
C SER A 80 3.97 1.97 8.30
N PHE A 81 3.98 0.80 7.66
CA PHE A 81 2.89 0.32 6.80
C PHE A 81 1.60 0.10 7.59
N PHE A 82 1.67 -0.61 8.73
CA PHE A 82 0.52 -0.84 9.58
C PHE A 82 0.06 0.44 10.28
N ALA A 83 0.99 1.33 10.68
CA ALA A 83 0.66 2.63 11.25
C ALA A 83 -0.13 3.51 10.26
N PHE A 84 0.22 3.49 8.97
CA PHE A 84 -0.56 4.19 7.95
C PHE A 84 -2.00 3.65 7.87
N ALA A 85 -2.17 2.33 7.84
CA ALA A 85 -3.50 1.71 7.79
C ALA A 85 -4.34 2.03 9.07
N GLU A 86 -3.69 2.09 10.24
CA GLU A 86 -4.32 2.40 11.52
C GLU A 86 -4.74 3.87 11.63
N THR A 87 -3.83 4.78 11.27
CA THR A 87 -4.02 6.23 11.49
C THR A 87 -4.77 6.90 10.34
N GLN A 88 -4.77 6.30 9.15
CA GLN A 88 -5.38 6.85 7.94
C GLN A 88 -6.34 5.84 7.26
N PRO A 89 -7.38 5.35 7.98
CA PRO A 89 -8.24 4.27 7.47
C PRO A 89 -9.03 4.65 6.21
N LEU A 90 -9.38 5.93 6.02
CA LEU A 90 -10.05 6.40 4.80
C LEU A 90 -9.08 6.41 3.60
N ALA A 91 -7.85 6.85 3.83
CA ALA A 91 -6.79 6.80 2.83
C ALA A 91 -6.49 5.35 2.42
N TRP A 92 -6.42 4.44 3.40
CA TRP A 92 -6.28 3.01 3.14
C TRP A 92 -7.39 2.46 2.25
N LYS A 93 -8.67 2.74 2.56
CA LYS A 93 -9.83 2.31 1.78
C LYS A 93 -9.82 2.85 0.35
N LEU A 94 -9.34 4.08 0.17
CA LEU A 94 -9.20 4.67 -1.16
C LEU A 94 -8.14 3.94 -2.00
N LEU A 95 -6.98 3.64 -1.41
CA LEU A 95 -5.88 2.95 -2.09
C LEU A 95 -6.18 1.47 -2.36
N PHE A 96 -6.84 0.80 -1.41
CA PHE A 96 -7.07 -0.64 -1.40
C PHE A 96 -8.56 -0.95 -1.17
N PRO A 97 -9.44 -0.60 -2.13
CA PRO A 97 -10.86 -0.86 -2.00
C PRO A 97 -11.14 -2.37 -1.97
N ASP A 98 -12.16 -2.77 -1.18
CA ASP A 98 -12.57 -4.17 -1.08
C ASP A 98 -13.08 -4.75 -2.41
N HIS A 99 -13.63 -3.88 -3.26
CA HIS A 99 -14.13 -4.23 -4.59
C HIS A 99 -13.51 -3.29 -5.62
N ALA A 100 -13.12 -3.86 -6.76
CA ALA A 100 -12.64 -3.04 -7.87
C ALA A 100 -13.75 -2.06 -8.33
N PRO A 101 -13.39 -0.81 -8.69
CA PRO A 101 -14.34 0.12 -9.28
C PRO A 101 -14.99 -0.49 -10.54
N VAL A 102 -16.29 -0.22 -10.74
CA VAL A 102 -17.03 -0.67 -11.92
C VAL A 102 -16.67 0.16 -13.14
N ASP A 103 -16.39 1.45 -12.95
CA ASP A 103 -15.89 2.33 -14.00
C ASP A 103 -14.50 1.84 -14.46
N THR A 104 -14.41 1.43 -15.73
CA THR A 104 -13.19 0.82 -16.28
C THR A 104 -12.01 1.78 -16.29
N GLU A 105 -12.23 3.07 -16.54
CA GLU A 105 -11.17 4.07 -16.55
C GLU A 105 -10.60 4.30 -15.14
N VAL A 106 -11.47 4.28 -14.12
CA VAL A 106 -11.07 4.37 -12.72
C VAL A 106 -10.36 3.09 -12.27
N ALA A 107 -10.82 1.93 -12.70
CA ALA A 107 -10.14 0.66 -12.45
C ALA A 107 -8.72 0.65 -13.06
N ASP A 108 -8.57 1.20 -14.28
CA ASP A 108 -7.27 1.35 -14.93
C ASP A 108 -6.37 2.37 -14.20
N ASP A 109 -6.92 3.47 -13.68
CA ASP A 109 -6.17 4.43 -12.86
C ASP A 109 -5.64 3.75 -11.59
N HIS A 110 -6.46 2.98 -10.89
CA HIS A 110 -6.02 2.17 -9.74
C HIS A 110 -4.97 1.12 -10.12
N HIS A 111 -5.16 0.44 -11.23
CA HIS A 111 -4.21 -0.58 -11.68
C HIS A 111 -2.83 0.03 -11.99
N ARG A 112 -2.81 1.14 -12.74
CA ARG A 112 -1.55 1.86 -13.05
C ARG A 112 -0.85 2.33 -11.78
N MET A 113 -1.60 2.92 -10.84
CA MET A 113 -1.05 3.36 -9.57
C MET A 113 -0.41 2.18 -8.82
N ARG A 114 -1.07 1.02 -8.72
CA ARG A 114 -0.49 -0.16 -8.06
C ARG A 114 0.79 -0.65 -8.74
N LEU A 115 0.82 -0.67 -10.07
CA LEU A 115 2.02 -1.05 -10.80
C LEU A 115 3.19 -0.09 -10.51
N GLU A 116 2.93 1.21 -10.49
CA GLU A 116 3.92 2.22 -10.18
C GLU A 116 4.39 2.11 -8.73
N SER A 117 3.48 1.93 -7.77
CA SER A 117 3.81 1.68 -6.36
C SER A 117 4.73 0.49 -6.19
N ASN A 118 4.35 -0.62 -6.80
CA ASN A 118 5.13 -1.86 -6.72
C ASN A 118 6.52 -1.68 -7.32
N ARG A 119 6.63 -0.92 -8.43
CA ARG A 119 7.92 -0.60 -9.04
C ARG A 119 8.80 0.22 -8.09
N LEU A 120 8.27 1.31 -7.53
CA LEU A 120 9.00 2.18 -6.62
C LEU A 120 9.45 1.43 -5.35
N LEU A 121 8.54 0.68 -4.73
CA LEU A 121 8.89 -0.13 -3.55
C LEU A 121 9.92 -1.22 -3.88
N ALA A 122 9.81 -1.87 -5.03
CA ALA A 122 10.80 -2.86 -5.46
C ALA A 122 12.18 -2.22 -5.70
N GLU A 123 12.24 -1.01 -6.25
CA GLU A 123 13.48 -0.25 -6.41
C GLU A 123 14.09 0.14 -5.05
N MET A 124 13.28 0.61 -4.10
CA MET A 124 13.72 0.95 -2.75
C MET A 124 14.26 -0.27 -2.00
N LEU A 125 13.64 -1.44 -2.15
CA LEU A 125 14.03 -2.70 -1.49
C LEU A 125 15.09 -3.51 -2.28
N ALA A 126 15.41 -3.11 -3.51
CA ALA A 126 16.35 -3.84 -4.36
C ALA A 126 17.74 -4.08 -3.75
N PRO A 127 18.35 -3.14 -3.00
CA PRO A 127 19.63 -3.40 -2.34
C PRO A 127 19.54 -4.57 -1.34
N ASP A 128 18.48 -4.64 -0.55
CA ASP A 128 18.30 -5.70 0.44
C ASP A 128 17.94 -7.05 -0.24
N ALA A 129 17.11 -7.02 -1.26
CA ALA A 129 16.81 -8.21 -2.05
C ALA A 129 18.08 -8.84 -2.65
N ARG A 130 18.99 -8.02 -3.20
CA ARG A 130 20.26 -8.50 -3.76
C ARG A 130 21.20 -9.06 -2.68
N ARG A 131 21.23 -8.46 -1.48
CA ARG A 131 22.01 -9.00 -0.33
C ARG A 131 21.47 -10.37 0.10
N ALA A 132 20.16 -10.56 0.04
CA ALA A 132 19.51 -11.85 0.28
C ALA A 132 19.62 -12.84 -0.90
N GLY A 133 20.38 -12.52 -1.94
CA GLY A 133 20.55 -13.39 -3.12
C GLY A 133 19.35 -13.42 -4.07
N ILE A 134 18.41 -12.48 -3.92
CA ILE A 134 17.24 -12.35 -4.78
C ILE A 134 17.53 -11.31 -5.85
N ASP A 135 17.44 -11.68 -7.12
CA ASP A 135 17.41 -10.70 -8.21
C ASP A 135 15.99 -10.11 -8.32
N PRO A 136 15.77 -8.83 -7.95
CA PRO A 136 14.45 -8.21 -7.99
C PRO A 136 13.90 -8.05 -9.41
N ALA A 137 14.73 -8.10 -10.44
CA ALA A 137 14.31 -8.02 -11.84
C ALA A 137 13.89 -9.39 -12.41
N SER A 138 14.26 -10.49 -11.76
CA SER A 138 13.85 -11.82 -12.18
C SER A 138 12.35 -12.06 -11.98
N ALA A 139 11.76 -12.96 -12.77
CA ALA A 139 10.36 -13.36 -12.60
C ALA A 139 10.07 -13.90 -11.19
N VAL A 140 11.02 -14.61 -10.60
CA VAL A 140 10.89 -15.16 -9.23
C VAL A 140 10.94 -14.03 -8.21
N GLY A 141 11.87 -13.07 -8.32
CA GLY A 141 11.94 -11.90 -7.43
C GLY A 141 10.67 -11.06 -7.48
N GLN A 142 10.13 -10.83 -8.68
CA GLN A 142 8.85 -10.13 -8.86
C GLN A 142 7.68 -10.89 -8.22
N ALA A 143 7.64 -12.23 -8.38
CA ALA A 143 6.62 -13.06 -7.77
C ALA A 143 6.70 -13.03 -6.23
N MET A 144 7.90 -13.12 -5.66
CA MET A 144 8.11 -13.02 -4.20
C MET A 144 7.62 -11.67 -3.67
N PHE A 145 7.94 -10.57 -4.36
CA PHE A 145 7.47 -9.24 -3.98
C PHE A 145 5.94 -9.14 -4.06
N ALA A 146 5.32 -9.66 -5.12
CA ALA A 146 3.86 -9.67 -5.26
C ALA A 146 3.16 -10.49 -4.16
N LEU A 147 3.73 -11.64 -3.79
CA LEU A 147 3.24 -12.47 -2.69
C LEU A 147 3.33 -11.73 -1.35
N GLN A 148 4.46 -11.07 -1.07
CA GLN A 148 4.66 -10.26 0.13
C GLN A 148 3.62 -9.12 0.21
N GLN A 149 3.44 -8.36 -0.85
CA GLN A 149 2.45 -7.28 -0.89
C GLN A 149 1.03 -7.81 -0.66
N SER A 150 0.68 -8.92 -1.31
CA SER A 150 -0.64 -9.53 -1.15
C SER A 150 -0.89 -10.01 0.28
N ALA A 151 0.12 -10.57 0.93
CA ALA A 151 0.05 -11.00 2.32
C ALA A 151 -0.17 -9.80 3.27
N LEU A 152 0.58 -8.71 3.08
CA LEU A 152 0.46 -7.51 3.90
C LEU A 152 -0.91 -6.83 3.74
N HIS A 153 -1.40 -6.67 2.51
CA HIS A 153 -2.75 -6.14 2.26
C HIS A 153 -3.84 -7.05 2.85
N GLY A 154 -3.67 -8.37 2.74
CA GLY A 154 -4.57 -9.34 3.37
C GLY A 154 -4.57 -9.24 4.89
N ALA A 155 -3.41 -9.04 5.52
CA ALA A 155 -3.27 -8.85 6.96
C ALA A 155 -3.99 -7.59 7.46
N VAL A 156 -3.85 -6.45 6.77
CA VAL A 156 -4.58 -5.22 7.14
C VAL A 156 -6.09 -5.40 7.02
N ARG A 157 -6.57 -6.03 5.92
CA ARG A 157 -8.00 -6.30 5.75
C ARG A 157 -8.55 -7.19 6.86
N TRP A 158 -7.80 -8.23 7.24
CA TRP A 158 -8.15 -9.09 8.38
C TRP A 158 -8.16 -8.29 9.69
N TRP A 159 -7.16 -7.45 9.91
CA TRP A 159 -7.00 -6.65 11.11
C TRP A 159 -8.14 -5.65 11.35
N HIS A 160 -8.63 -5.00 10.29
CA HIS A 160 -9.78 -4.10 10.41
C HIS A 160 -11.05 -4.78 10.96
N ALA A 161 -11.15 -6.11 10.84
CA ALA A 161 -12.23 -6.90 11.43
C ALA A 161 -11.90 -7.44 12.84
N HIS A 162 -10.65 -7.26 13.33
CA HIS A 162 -10.15 -7.82 14.60
C HIS A 162 -9.46 -6.73 15.42
N THR A 163 -10.28 -5.81 15.95
CA THR A 163 -9.82 -4.60 16.67
C THR A 163 -9.19 -4.87 18.04
N ASP A 164 -9.25 -6.10 18.51
CA ASP A 164 -8.60 -6.58 19.72
C ASP A 164 -7.10 -6.90 19.54
N VAL A 165 -6.62 -6.94 18.29
CA VAL A 165 -5.21 -7.18 17.96
C VAL A 165 -4.49 -5.85 17.80
N GLY A 166 -3.42 -5.64 18.55
CA GLY A 166 -2.60 -4.43 18.46
C GLY A 166 -1.63 -4.45 17.26
N ARG A 167 -1.24 -3.27 16.78
CA ARG A 167 -0.29 -3.12 15.65
C ARG A 167 1.01 -3.88 15.88
N GLU A 168 1.59 -3.82 17.09
CA GLU A 168 2.84 -4.53 17.43
C GLU A 168 2.72 -6.05 17.20
N GLN A 169 1.57 -6.65 17.52
CA GLN A 169 1.34 -8.07 17.30
C GLN A 169 1.33 -8.42 15.81
N LEU A 170 0.81 -7.52 14.96
CA LEU A 170 0.87 -7.71 13.49
C LEU A 170 2.29 -7.57 12.96
N VAL A 171 3.05 -6.60 13.48
CA VAL A 171 4.45 -6.42 13.09
C VAL A 171 5.24 -7.69 13.44
N VAL A 172 5.07 -8.23 14.64
CA VAL A 172 5.72 -9.49 15.06
C VAL A 172 5.31 -10.64 14.14
N ALA A 173 4.01 -10.83 13.89
CA ALA A 173 3.54 -11.89 13.01
C ALA A 173 4.06 -11.76 11.56
N ALA A 174 4.13 -10.53 11.04
CA ALA A 174 4.69 -10.28 9.73
C ALA A 174 6.21 -10.52 9.68
N MET A 175 6.95 -10.15 10.73
CA MET A 175 8.38 -10.47 10.87
C MET A 175 8.60 -11.99 10.96
N ASP A 176 7.83 -12.71 11.77
CA ASP A 176 7.95 -14.18 11.86
C ASP A 176 7.73 -14.85 10.49
N LEU A 177 6.77 -14.37 9.72
CA LEU A 177 6.48 -14.94 8.40
C LEU A 177 7.49 -14.56 7.33
N LEU A 178 7.80 -13.25 7.23
CA LEU A 178 8.56 -12.70 6.12
C LEU A 178 10.07 -12.70 6.38
N TRP A 179 10.50 -12.30 7.58
CA TRP A 179 11.93 -12.23 7.93
C TRP A 179 12.54 -13.62 8.03
N THR A 180 11.84 -14.60 8.65
CA THR A 180 12.35 -15.96 8.75
C THR A 180 12.63 -16.59 7.38
N GLY A 181 11.75 -16.33 6.40
CA GLY A 181 11.96 -16.76 5.03
C GLY A 181 13.15 -16.08 4.35
N ILE A 182 13.27 -14.76 4.47
CA ILE A 182 14.35 -13.96 3.87
C ILE A 182 15.70 -14.30 4.50
N SER A 183 15.78 -14.38 5.83
CA SER A 183 17.02 -14.73 6.54
C SER A 183 17.50 -16.16 6.21
N GLY A 184 16.58 -17.06 5.92
CA GLY A 184 16.93 -18.38 5.38
C GLY A 184 17.62 -18.29 4.03
N LEU A 185 17.09 -17.46 3.13
CA LEU A 185 17.70 -17.23 1.81
C LEU A 185 19.10 -16.59 1.90
N GLU A 186 19.30 -15.63 2.80
CA GLU A 186 20.64 -15.06 3.09
C GLU A 186 21.65 -16.11 3.50
N ARG A 187 21.23 -17.14 4.28
CA ARG A 187 22.07 -18.27 4.66
C ARG A 187 22.21 -19.32 3.58
N GLY A 188 21.64 -19.08 2.38
CA GLY A 188 21.65 -20.05 1.29
C GLY A 188 20.65 -21.19 1.46
N GLU A 189 19.73 -21.09 2.41
CA GLU A 189 18.66 -22.06 2.64
C GLU A 189 17.49 -21.75 1.71
N SER A 190 17.15 -22.63 0.80
CA SER A 190 15.92 -22.51 -0.01
C SER A 190 15.16 -23.82 -0.01
N TRP A 191 13.82 -23.73 -0.13
CA TRP A 191 12.98 -24.91 -0.22
C TRP A 191 13.35 -25.79 -1.44
N ALA A 192 13.74 -25.17 -2.55
CA ALA A 192 14.17 -25.90 -3.75
C ALA A 192 15.42 -26.74 -3.52
N GLN A 193 16.34 -26.28 -2.66
CA GLN A 193 17.54 -27.07 -2.30
C GLN A 193 17.19 -28.17 -1.30
N ALA A 194 16.29 -27.91 -0.35
CA ALA A 194 15.83 -28.90 0.62
C ALA A 194 14.99 -30.02 -0.01
N ALA A 195 14.26 -29.71 -1.10
CA ALA A 195 13.41 -30.63 -1.82
C ALA A 195 14.12 -31.47 -2.90
N SER A 196 15.41 -31.21 -3.17
CA SER A 196 16.19 -32.02 -4.12
C SER A 196 16.51 -33.37 -3.48
N PRO A 197 16.09 -34.52 -4.06
CA PRO A 197 16.45 -35.82 -3.53
C PRO A 197 17.97 -36.02 -3.59
N ARG A 198 18.55 -36.52 -2.50
CA ARG A 198 19.96 -36.95 -2.41
C ARG A 198 20.20 -38.18 -3.25
#